data_9b369038e119bff98b973753c4ab6222
#
_entry.id   9b369038e119bff98b973753c4ab6222
#
_cell.length_a   1.000
_cell.length_b   1.000
_cell.length_c   1.000
_cell.angle_alpha   90.00
_cell.angle_beta   90.00
_cell.angle_gamma   90.00
#
_symmetry.space_group_name_H-M   'P 1'
#
loop_
_entity.id
_entity.type
_entity.pdbx_description
1 polymer ?
#
loop_
_entity_poly.entity_id
_entity_poly.type
_entity_poly.pdbx_seq_one_letter_code
_entity_poly.pdbx_strand_id
1 'polypeptide(L)'
;MPFRPVQPEKLSSAVVRQIEQLILRGILRPAERLPAERELAERMGVSRPSLRDAIKTLQESGLLTARPGAGIYVADVLGSGFAPALTQLFARHDEAIFDYLSFRRDMEGLAAERAARLGSDTDLAVVQTVFDKMAAAHSKSNSDEDAKLDAQFHMAIIEASHNVVMLHMMRSMYQLLRDGVFYNRQVMFKQRTTRQALLEQHRAINTALQRRDAHKARDAVRTHMDYVERALRDQQEAQRNEEIALQRLDHETTG
;
A
#
# COMPACT_ATOMS: atom_id res chain seq x y z
N MET A 1 27.14 46.28 -6.26
CA MET A 1 26.88 45.54 -7.50
C MET A 1 25.68 44.60 -7.28
N PRO A 2 24.71 44.52 -8.21
CA PRO A 2 23.49 43.71 -8.04
C PRO A 2 23.71 42.21 -8.22
N PHE A 3 24.89 41.79 -8.65
CA PHE A 3 25.21 40.40 -8.94
C PHE A 3 25.77 39.70 -7.70
N ARG A 4 25.13 38.54 -7.29
CA ARG A 4 25.64 37.65 -6.25
C ARG A 4 26.35 36.47 -6.92
N PRO A 5 27.44 35.93 -6.33
CA PRO A 5 28.08 34.72 -6.85
C PRO A 5 27.06 33.55 -6.86
N VAL A 6 26.91 32.92 -7.99
CA VAL A 6 26.15 31.64 -8.08
C VAL A 6 27.09 30.54 -7.61
N GLN A 7 26.76 29.91 -6.51
CA GLN A 7 27.46 28.69 -6.09
C GLN A 7 26.92 27.52 -6.92
N PRO A 8 27.77 26.87 -7.74
CA PRO A 8 27.33 25.68 -8.45
C PRO A 8 26.95 24.63 -7.43
N GLU A 9 25.79 24.03 -7.61
CA GLU A 9 25.35 22.94 -6.75
C GLU A 9 26.30 21.76 -6.84
N LYS A 10 26.65 21.17 -5.69
CA LYS A 10 27.48 19.96 -5.68
C LYS A 10 26.70 18.80 -6.31
N LEU A 11 27.35 18.02 -7.19
CA LEU A 11 26.74 16.84 -7.81
C LEU A 11 26.16 15.85 -6.77
N SER A 12 26.82 15.71 -5.60
CA SER A 12 26.29 14.92 -4.50
C SER A 12 24.94 15.42 -3.99
N SER A 13 24.73 16.73 -3.89
CA SER A 13 23.44 17.32 -3.47
C SER A 13 22.33 17.07 -4.50
N ALA A 14 22.65 17.12 -5.80
CA ALA A 14 21.71 16.78 -6.85
C ALA A 14 21.30 15.30 -6.80
N VAL A 15 22.26 14.40 -6.53
CA VAL A 15 22.00 12.96 -6.32
C VAL A 15 21.10 12.73 -5.10
N VAL A 16 21.39 13.41 -3.98
CA VAL A 16 20.55 13.33 -2.75
C VAL A 16 19.11 13.69 -3.11
N ARG A 17 18.88 14.87 -3.70
CA ARG A 17 17.53 15.31 -4.06
C ARG A 17 16.82 14.34 -5.02
N GLN A 18 17.52 13.79 -6.00
CA GLN A 18 16.91 12.85 -6.93
C GLN A 18 16.46 11.58 -6.22
N ILE A 19 17.29 11.01 -5.33
CA ILE A 19 16.92 9.83 -4.55
C ILE A 19 15.78 10.14 -3.56
N GLU A 20 15.84 11.29 -2.87
CA GLU A 20 14.75 11.77 -2.00
C GLU A 20 13.42 11.87 -2.77
N GLN A 21 13.43 12.43 -3.96
CA GLN A 21 12.22 12.53 -4.79
C GLN A 21 11.69 11.15 -5.21
N LEU A 22 12.57 10.21 -5.54
CA LEU A 22 12.16 8.84 -5.88
C LEU A 22 11.52 8.12 -4.68
N ILE A 23 12.08 8.30 -3.48
CA ILE A 23 11.51 7.78 -2.23
C ILE A 23 10.18 8.47 -1.92
N LEU A 24 10.13 9.80 -1.96
CA LEU A 24 8.93 10.59 -1.66
C LEU A 24 7.77 10.23 -2.59
N ARG A 25 8.04 10.05 -3.88
CA ARG A 25 7.03 9.66 -4.89
C ARG A 25 6.71 8.15 -4.87
N GLY A 26 7.37 7.39 -4.01
CA GLY A 26 7.14 5.96 -3.86
C GLY A 26 7.67 5.08 -4.99
N ILE A 27 8.50 5.64 -5.88
CA ILE A 27 9.16 4.90 -6.96
C ILE A 27 10.19 3.94 -6.34
N LEU A 28 11.02 4.44 -5.41
CA LEU A 28 11.84 3.60 -4.54
C LEU A 28 11.03 3.27 -3.29
N ARG A 29 10.88 1.98 -3.04
CA ARG A 29 10.02 1.45 -1.96
C ARG A 29 10.85 1.06 -0.73
N PRO A 30 10.27 1.08 0.48
CA PRO A 30 10.93 0.56 1.67
C PRO A 30 11.47 -0.86 1.46
N ALA A 31 12.65 -1.13 2.01
CA ALA A 31 13.40 -2.36 1.86
C ALA A 31 13.84 -2.72 0.42
N GLU A 32 13.63 -1.84 -0.55
CA GLU A 32 14.15 -2.02 -1.91
C GLU A 32 15.66 -1.81 -1.94
N ARG A 33 16.35 -2.71 -2.64
CA ARG A 33 17.80 -2.63 -2.81
C ARG A 33 18.14 -1.66 -3.93
N LEU A 34 19.05 -0.72 -3.67
CA LEU A 34 19.62 0.12 -4.72
C LEU A 34 20.57 -0.68 -5.63
N PRO A 35 20.71 -0.30 -6.90
CA PRO A 35 21.76 -0.83 -7.77
C PRO A 35 23.15 -0.72 -7.14
N ALA A 36 24.09 -1.54 -7.57
CA ALA A 36 25.47 -1.45 -7.09
C ALA A 36 26.05 -0.03 -7.35
N GLU A 37 26.91 0.47 -6.44
CA GLU A 37 27.45 1.84 -6.53
C GLU A 37 28.02 2.18 -7.92
N ARG A 38 28.71 1.22 -8.57
CA ARG A 38 29.25 1.43 -9.90
C ARG A 38 28.16 1.69 -10.93
N GLU A 39 27.15 0.83 -10.94
CA GLU A 39 26.02 0.91 -11.86
C GLU A 39 25.18 2.16 -11.59
N LEU A 40 24.94 2.49 -10.32
CA LEU A 40 24.16 3.68 -9.97
C LEU A 40 24.90 4.96 -10.35
N ALA A 41 26.22 5.03 -10.17
CA ALA A 41 27.03 6.18 -10.59
C ALA A 41 26.99 6.37 -12.11
N GLU A 42 27.11 5.27 -12.88
CA GLU A 42 26.98 5.29 -14.34
C GLU A 42 25.59 5.76 -14.78
N ARG A 43 24.51 5.23 -14.19
CA ARG A 43 23.12 5.61 -14.52
C ARG A 43 22.82 7.09 -14.21
N MET A 44 23.42 7.61 -13.13
CA MET A 44 23.22 9.00 -12.72
C MET A 44 24.23 9.98 -13.37
N GLY A 45 25.19 9.49 -14.14
CA GLY A 45 26.21 10.32 -14.80
C GLY A 45 27.13 11.06 -13.81
N VAL A 46 27.41 10.48 -12.65
CA VAL A 46 28.23 11.10 -11.60
C VAL A 46 29.45 10.24 -11.25
N SER A 47 30.48 10.89 -10.64
CA SER A 47 31.62 10.14 -10.12
C SER A 47 31.24 9.27 -8.93
N ARG A 48 31.91 8.13 -8.75
CA ARG A 48 31.71 7.25 -7.58
C ARG A 48 31.92 7.96 -6.23
N PRO A 49 32.95 8.85 -6.07
CA PRO A 49 33.05 9.66 -4.85
C PRO A 49 31.84 10.52 -4.58
N SER A 50 31.33 11.25 -5.59
CA SER A 50 30.14 12.09 -5.44
C SER A 50 28.89 11.26 -5.07
N LEU A 51 28.74 10.07 -5.63
CA LEU A 51 27.67 9.15 -5.26
C LEU A 51 27.81 8.67 -3.81
N ARG A 52 29.02 8.30 -3.36
CA ARG A 52 29.26 7.86 -1.97
C ARG A 52 28.96 8.94 -0.96
N ASP A 53 29.33 10.20 -1.25
CA ASP A 53 28.99 11.34 -0.40
C ASP A 53 27.47 11.50 -0.29
N ALA A 54 26.75 11.38 -1.40
CA ALA A 54 25.29 11.44 -1.40
C ALA A 54 24.65 10.27 -0.59
N ILE A 55 25.13 9.05 -0.81
CA ILE A 55 24.66 7.86 -0.07
C ILE A 55 24.91 8.04 1.43
N LYS A 56 26.07 8.54 1.83
CA LYS A 56 26.39 8.82 3.22
C LYS A 56 25.40 9.83 3.82
N THR A 57 25.13 10.93 3.13
CA THR A 57 24.14 11.92 3.57
C THR A 57 22.75 11.32 3.75
N LEU A 58 22.32 10.47 2.81
CA LEU A 58 21.02 9.79 2.88
C LEU A 58 20.97 8.72 3.98
N GLN A 59 22.10 8.12 4.35
CA GLN A 59 22.20 7.23 5.50
C GLN A 59 22.15 7.99 6.84
N GLU A 60 22.85 9.13 6.92
CA GLU A 60 22.81 10.02 8.08
C GLU A 60 21.43 10.60 8.33
N SER A 61 20.65 10.86 7.27
CA SER A 61 19.23 11.26 7.36
C SER A 61 18.25 10.11 7.63
N GLY A 62 18.74 8.87 7.68
CA GLY A 62 17.90 7.69 7.89
C GLY A 62 17.06 7.24 6.69
N LEU A 63 17.29 7.80 5.50
CA LEU A 63 16.56 7.43 4.27
C LEU A 63 17.10 6.15 3.61
N LEU A 64 18.38 5.87 3.83
CA LEU A 64 19.04 4.64 3.34
C LEU A 64 19.68 3.88 4.51
N THR A 65 19.81 2.57 4.35
CA THR A 65 20.54 1.70 5.30
C THR A 65 21.49 0.77 4.56
N ALA A 66 22.69 0.57 5.12
CA ALA A 66 23.63 -0.41 4.61
C ALA A 66 23.44 -1.75 5.31
N ARG A 67 23.42 -2.84 4.55
CA ARG A 67 23.47 -4.20 5.08
C ARG A 67 24.82 -4.81 4.72
N PRO A 68 25.65 -5.18 5.68
CA PRO A 68 26.98 -5.74 5.41
C PRO A 68 26.93 -6.89 4.42
N GLY A 69 27.73 -6.82 3.35
CA GLY A 69 27.76 -7.83 2.30
C GLY A 69 26.54 -7.89 1.37
N ALA A 70 25.46 -7.18 1.68
CA ALA A 70 24.21 -7.24 0.91
C ALA A 70 23.89 -5.96 0.12
N GLY A 71 24.52 -4.82 0.46
CA GLY A 71 24.38 -3.56 -0.27
C GLY A 71 23.58 -2.49 0.47
N ILE A 72 23.07 -1.51 -0.29
CA ILE A 72 22.34 -0.35 0.22
C ILE A 72 20.86 -0.53 -0.09
N TYR A 73 20.02 -0.22 0.89
CA TYR A 73 18.58 -0.39 0.83
C TYR A 73 17.88 0.91 1.23
N VAL A 74 16.71 1.14 0.67
CA VAL A 74 15.80 2.17 1.17
C VAL A 74 15.39 1.78 2.59
N ALA A 75 15.60 2.68 3.53
CA ALA A 75 15.19 2.46 4.92
C ALA A 75 13.66 2.38 5.01
N ASP A 76 13.16 1.68 6.02
CA ASP A 76 11.75 1.73 6.36
C ASP A 76 11.47 3.02 7.14
N VAL A 77 11.48 4.14 6.40
CA VAL A 77 11.42 5.51 6.96
C VAL A 77 10.12 5.76 7.70
N LEU A 78 9.09 5.03 7.34
CA LEU A 78 7.78 5.18 7.99
C LEU A 78 7.58 4.10 9.05
N GLY A 79 8.37 3.02 9.01
CA GLY A 79 8.25 1.90 9.92
C GLY A 79 6.79 1.44 10.05
N SER A 80 6.37 0.89 11.15
CA SER A 80 4.98 1.07 11.55
C SER A 80 4.85 2.56 11.92
N GLY A 81 4.17 3.39 11.11
CA GLY A 81 3.92 4.82 11.42
C GLY A 81 3.19 4.99 12.77
N PHE A 82 3.05 3.90 13.49
CA PHE A 82 2.39 3.77 14.76
C PHE A 82 3.33 3.17 15.79
N ALA A 83 3.31 3.73 17.00
CA ALA A 83 4.04 3.17 18.13
C ALA A 83 3.62 1.71 18.37
N PRO A 84 4.54 0.79 18.71
CA PRO A 84 4.22 -0.62 18.94
C PRO A 84 3.08 -0.84 19.94
N ALA A 85 2.98 -0.01 20.98
CA ALA A 85 1.91 -0.06 21.96
C ALA A 85 0.52 0.22 21.32
N LEU A 86 0.44 1.21 20.42
CA LEU A 86 -0.81 1.53 19.71
C LEU A 86 -1.20 0.42 18.72
N THR A 87 -0.22 -0.16 18.03
CA THR A 87 -0.42 -1.33 17.17
C THR A 87 -1.01 -2.51 17.95
N GLN A 88 -0.50 -2.77 19.17
CA GLN A 88 -1.04 -3.81 20.05
C GLN A 88 -2.47 -3.48 20.54
N LEU A 89 -2.79 -2.22 20.79
CA LEU A 89 -4.15 -1.82 21.13
C LEU A 89 -5.10 -2.08 19.97
N PHE A 90 -4.76 -1.70 18.75
CA PHE A 90 -5.57 -2.00 17.57
C PHE A 90 -5.82 -3.50 17.40
N ALA A 91 -4.79 -4.34 17.63
CA ALA A 91 -4.92 -5.79 17.51
C ALA A 91 -5.81 -6.44 18.58
N ARG A 92 -6.08 -5.76 19.69
CA ARG A 92 -6.86 -6.28 20.83
C ARG A 92 -8.31 -5.79 20.88
N HIS A 93 -8.64 -4.77 20.08
CA HIS A 93 -9.96 -4.13 20.14
C HIS A 93 -10.64 -4.17 18.78
N ASP A 94 -11.72 -4.95 18.69
CA ASP A 94 -12.45 -5.18 17.44
C ASP A 94 -13.03 -3.90 16.83
N GLU A 95 -13.35 -2.88 17.64
CA GLU A 95 -13.81 -1.58 17.15
C GLU A 95 -12.80 -0.91 16.22
N ALA A 96 -11.49 -1.06 16.49
CA ALA A 96 -10.43 -0.50 15.67
C ALA A 96 -10.44 -1.04 14.22
N ILE A 97 -10.93 -2.26 14.01
CA ILE A 97 -11.09 -2.86 12.67
C ILE A 97 -12.09 -2.05 11.83
N PHE A 98 -13.23 -1.73 12.41
CA PHE A 98 -14.31 -1.04 11.69
C PHE A 98 -13.99 0.43 11.46
N ASP A 99 -13.34 1.08 12.41
CA ASP A 99 -12.81 2.43 12.24
C ASP A 99 -11.74 2.48 11.15
N TYR A 100 -10.85 1.46 11.09
CA TYR A 100 -9.88 1.32 10.02
C TYR A 100 -10.55 1.16 8.64
N LEU A 101 -11.60 0.32 8.53
CA LEU A 101 -12.34 0.15 7.26
C LEU A 101 -13.07 1.43 6.86
N SER A 102 -13.66 2.14 7.82
CA SER A 102 -14.28 3.44 7.59
C SER A 102 -13.27 4.48 7.11
N PHE A 103 -12.10 4.55 7.75
CA PHE A 103 -10.99 5.41 7.33
C PHE A 103 -10.54 5.07 5.89
N ARG A 104 -10.36 3.79 5.57
CA ARG A 104 -10.00 3.36 4.21
C ARG A 104 -11.05 3.77 3.19
N ARG A 105 -12.34 3.56 3.50
CA ARG A 105 -13.46 3.96 2.62
C ARG A 105 -13.37 5.42 2.22
N ASP A 106 -13.09 6.30 3.17
CA ASP A 106 -13.03 7.73 2.92
C ASP A 106 -11.75 8.13 2.20
N MET A 107 -10.60 7.62 2.61
CA MET A 107 -9.31 7.97 2.02
C MET A 107 -9.13 7.37 0.62
N GLU A 108 -9.48 6.11 0.43
CA GLU A 108 -9.37 5.45 -0.88
C GLU A 108 -10.44 5.96 -1.87
N GLY A 109 -11.64 6.31 -1.37
CA GLY A 109 -12.65 6.99 -2.18
C GLY A 109 -12.14 8.34 -2.69
N LEU A 110 -11.50 9.15 -1.82
CA LEU A 110 -10.87 10.40 -2.22
C LEU A 110 -9.69 10.17 -3.17
N ALA A 111 -8.89 9.13 -2.94
CA ALA A 111 -7.79 8.77 -3.83
C ALA A 111 -8.30 8.41 -5.24
N ALA A 112 -9.35 7.61 -5.34
CA ALA A 112 -9.96 7.22 -6.63
C ALA A 112 -10.55 8.42 -7.38
N GLU A 113 -11.24 9.32 -6.67
CA GLU A 113 -11.73 10.58 -7.26
C GLU A 113 -10.57 11.40 -7.84
N ARG A 114 -9.49 11.57 -7.09
CA ARG A 114 -8.30 12.31 -7.53
C ARG A 114 -7.58 11.60 -8.68
N ALA A 115 -7.42 10.27 -8.61
CA ALA A 115 -6.79 9.47 -9.66
C ALA A 115 -7.55 9.60 -10.99
N ALA A 116 -8.87 9.56 -10.98
CA ALA A 116 -9.68 9.77 -12.18
C ALA A 116 -9.50 11.17 -12.78
N ARG A 117 -9.31 12.20 -11.95
CA ARG A 117 -9.16 13.61 -12.38
C ARG A 117 -7.73 13.97 -12.78
N LEU A 118 -6.74 13.50 -12.04
CA LEU A 118 -5.35 13.96 -12.08
C LEU A 118 -4.37 12.92 -12.61
N GLY A 119 -4.73 11.63 -12.57
CA GLY A 119 -3.87 10.55 -13.04
C GLY A 119 -3.59 10.69 -14.53
N SER A 120 -2.33 10.49 -14.92
CA SER A 120 -1.94 10.40 -16.34
C SER A 120 -2.50 9.12 -16.98
N ASP A 121 -2.47 9.03 -18.29
CA ASP A 121 -2.83 7.80 -19.00
C ASP A 121 -1.91 6.63 -18.58
N THR A 122 -0.65 6.93 -18.28
CA THR A 122 0.31 5.93 -17.76
C THR A 122 -0.08 5.44 -16.37
N ASP A 123 -0.51 6.32 -15.47
CA ASP A 123 -0.98 5.92 -14.13
C ASP A 123 -2.20 4.99 -14.25
N LEU A 124 -3.16 5.36 -15.09
CA LEU A 124 -4.35 4.54 -15.32
C LEU A 124 -4.02 3.21 -16.01
N ALA A 125 -3.01 3.17 -16.89
CA ALA A 125 -2.51 1.93 -17.48
C ALA A 125 -1.85 1.01 -16.43
N VAL A 126 -1.18 1.57 -15.42
CA VAL A 126 -0.66 0.79 -14.28
C VAL A 126 -1.81 0.17 -13.49
N VAL A 127 -2.86 0.94 -13.17
CA VAL A 127 -4.06 0.43 -12.47
C VAL A 127 -4.72 -0.68 -13.27
N GLN A 128 -4.91 -0.48 -14.58
CA GLN A 128 -5.44 -1.51 -15.49
C GLN A 128 -4.60 -2.79 -15.48
N THR A 129 -3.28 -2.64 -15.57
CA THR A 129 -2.35 -3.79 -15.58
C THR A 129 -2.46 -4.61 -14.29
N VAL A 130 -2.61 -3.96 -13.13
CA VAL A 130 -2.80 -4.67 -11.85
C VAL A 130 -4.17 -5.36 -11.82
N PHE A 131 -5.23 -4.69 -12.30
CA PHE A 131 -6.56 -5.30 -12.41
C PHE A 131 -6.55 -6.54 -13.32
N ASP A 132 -5.87 -6.50 -14.46
CA ASP A 132 -5.76 -7.64 -15.37
C ASP A 132 -5.07 -8.84 -14.70
N LYS A 133 -4.03 -8.59 -13.88
CA LYS A 133 -3.39 -9.63 -13.06
C LYS A 133 -4.37 -10.22 -12.05
N MET A 134 -5.20 -9.39 -11.38
CA MET A 134 -6.24 -9.87 -10.46
C MET A 134 -7.26 -10.77 -11.19
N ALA A 135 -7.75 -10.33 -12.34
CA ALA A 135 -8.69 -11.10 -13.14
C ALA A 135 -8.10 -12.45 -13.61
N ALA A 136 -6.82 -12.45 -14.00
CA ALA A 136 -6.11 -13.67 -14.39
C ALA A 136 -5.86 -14.62 -13.21
N ALA A 137 -5.52 -14.08 -12.03
CA ALA A 137 -5.26 -14.88 -10.82
C ALA A 137 -6.55 -15.50 -10.25
N HIS A 138 -7.70 -14.87 -10.47
CA HIS A 138 -8.98 -15.32 -9.94
C HIS A 138 -9.31 -16.77 -10.31
N SER A 139 -8.94 -17.23 -11.51
CA SER A 139 -9.15 -18.61 -11.96
C SER A 139 -8.33 -19.65 -11.19
N LYS A 140 -7.20 -19.25 -10.58
CA LYS A 140 -6.24 -20.13 -9.91
C LYS A 140 -6.60 -20.48 -8.46
N SER A 141 -7.58 -19.80 -7.88
CA SER A 141 -8.07 -20.01 -6.49
C SER A 141 -6.99 -19.95 -5.40
N ASN A 142 -6.06 -19.00 -5.52
CA ASN A 142 -5.00 -18.77 -4.54
C ASN A 142 -5.32 -17.50 -3.72
N SER A 143 -5.78 -17.68 -2.47
CA SER A 143 -6.18 -16.58 -1.58
C SER A 143 -5.02 -15.63 -1.22
N ASP A 144 -3.79 -16.12 -1.18
CA ASP A 144 -2.61 -15.31 -0.85
C ASP A 144 -2.25 -14.38 -2.02
N GLU A 145 -2.30 -14.92 -3.25
CA GLU A 145 -2.07 -14.14 -4.47
C GLU A 145 -3.19 -13.11 -4.65
N ASP A 146 -4.46 -13.50 -4.44
CA ASP A 146 -5.60 -12.60 -4.50
C ASP A 146 -5.47 -11.43 -3.51
N ALA A 147 -5.15 -11.71 -2.24
CA ALA A 147 -4.97 -10.69 -1.21
C ALA A 147 -3.79 -9.74 -1.51
N LYS A 148 -2.71 -10.26 -2.11
CA LYS A 148 -1.57 -9.46 -2.53
C LYS A 148 -1.92 -8.53 -3.69
N LEU A 149 -2.61 -9.04 -4.70
CA LEU A 149 -3.03 -8.27 -5.87
C LEU A 149 -4.08 -7.21 -5.51
N ASP A 150 -5.00 -7.55 -4.61
CA ASP A 150 -5.96 -6.61 -4.04
C ASP A 150 -5.25 -5.41 -3.38
N ALA A 151 -4.25 -5.67 -2.52
CA ALA A 151 -3.45 -4.60 -1.93
C ALA A 151 -2.71 -3.76 -2.99
N GLN A 152 -2.16 -4.40 -4.03
CA GLN A 152 -1.47 -3.71 -5.11
C GLN A 152 -2.43 -2.83 -5.92
N PHE A 153 -3.66 -3.28 -6.17
CA PHE A 153 -4.66 -2.51 -6.90
C PHE A 153 -5.03 -1.23 -6.17
N HIS A 154 -5.37 -1.32 -4.90
CA HIS A 154 -5.68 -0.15 -4.09
C HIS A 154 -4.50 0.81 -3.99
N MET A 155 -3.27 0.29 -3.80
CA MET A 155 -2.06 1.12 -3.77
C MET A 155 -1.80 1.82 -5.11
N ALA A 156 -2.02 1.17 -6.25
CA ALA A 156 -1.88 1.80 -7.56
C ALA A 156 -2.83 2.99 -7.75
N ILE A 157 -4.07 2.88 -7.23
CA ILE A 157 -5.04 4.00 -7.23
C ILE A 157 -4.53 5.16 -6.36
N ILE A 158 -3.99 4.85 -5.18
CA ILE A 158 -3.45 5.87 -4.26
C ILE A 158 -2.23 6.55 -4.90
N GLU A 159 -1.34 5.81 -5.56
CA GLU A 159 -0.20 6.35 -6.32
C GLU A 159 -0.68 7.28 -7.44
N ALA A 160 -1.69 6.88 -8.21
CA ALA A 160 -2.30 7.67 -9.29
C ALA A 160 -3.00 8.95 -8.79
N SER A 161 -3.31 9.07 -7.50
CA SER A 161 -3.90 10.28 -6.91
C SER A 161 -2.94 11.46 -6.83
N HIS A 162 -1.63 11.25 -7.04
CA HIS A 162 -0.54 12.22 -6.94
C HIS A 162 -0.52 13.02 -5.62
N ASN A 163 -0.90 12.38 -4.50
CA ASN A 163 -0.77 12.95 -3.17
C ASN A 163 0.24 12.15 -2.34
N VAL A 164 1.46 12.67 -2.25
CA VAL A 164 2.56 11.97 -1.57
C VAL A 164 2.32 11.74 -0.08
N VAL A 165 1.61 12.64 0.61
CA VAL A 165 1.25 12.47 2.02
C VAL A 165 0.26 11.33 2.19
N MET A 166 -0.81 11.34 1.38
CA MET A 166 -1.79 10.24 1.36
C MET A 166 -1.13 8.90 1.03
N LEU A 167 -0.21 8.88 0.05
CA LEU A 167 0.54 7.68 -0.32
C LEU A 167 1.27 7.08 0.88
N HIS A 168 2.04 7.88 1.59
CA HIS A 168 2.84 7.39 2.71
C HIS A 168 2.00 6.99 3.92
N MET A 169 0.97 7.77 4.24
CA MET A 169 0.02 7.39 5.30
C MET A 169 -0.70 6.09 4.99
N MET A 170 -1.20 5.92 3.76
CA MET A 170 -1.89 4.70 3.36
C MET A 170 -0.94 3.49 3.31
N ARG A 171 0.32 3.66 2.92
CA ARG A 171 1.33 2.59 3.01
C ARG A 171 1.52 2.11 4.44
N SER A 172 1.63 3.01 5.42
CA SER A 172 1.72 2.64 6.84
C SER A 172 0.49 1.88 7.32
N MET A 173 -0.71 2.32 6.91
CA MET A 173 -1.96 1.64 7.22
C MET A 173 -2.04 0.23 6.59
N TYR A 174 -1.63 0.10 5.33
CA TYR A 174 -1.58 -1.20 4.65
C TYR A 174 -0.52 -2.14 5.24
N GLN A 175 0.56 -1.59 5.82
CA GLN A 175 1.53 -2.39 6.56
C GLN A 175 0.88 -3.05 7.77
N LEU A 176 0.11 -2.32 8.59
CA LEU A 176 -0.63 -2.87 9.73
C LEU A 176 -1.58 -3.99 9.30
N LEU A 177 -2.26 -3.82 8.16
CA LEU A 177 -3.13 -4.85 7.61
C LEU A 177 -2.34 -6.10 7.20
N ARG A 178 -1.19 -5.92 6.54
CA ARG A 178 -0.31 -7.02 6.13
C ARG A 178 0.26 -7.77 7.33
N ASP A 179 0.57 -7.05 8.40
CA ASP A 179 1.08 -7.63 9.64
C ASP A 179 -0.04 -8.30 10.49
N GLY A 180 -1.26 -8.34 9.97
CA GLY A 180 -2.39 -9.01 10.60
C GLY A 180 -2.96 -8.28 11.82
N VAL A 181 -2.65 -6.99 11.99
CA VAL A 181 -3.09 -6.19 13.16
C VAL A 181 -4.60 -6.06 13.22
N PHE A 182 -5.26 -5.85 12.07
CA PHE A 182 -6.70 -5.65 12.02
C PHE A 182 -7.46 -6.93 11.68
N TYR A 183 -7.14 -7.57 10.55
CA TYR A 183 -7.74 -8.85 10.14
C TYR A 183 -6.89 -9.53 9.07
N ASN A 184 -7.04 -10.85 8.96
CA ASN A 184 -6.39 -11.58 7.89
C ASN A 184 -7.19 -11.40 6.59
N ARG A 185 -6.65 -10.63 5.67
CA ARG A 185 -7.25 -10.33 4.36
C ARG A 185 -7.56 -11.58 3.54
N GLN A 186 -6.76 -12.63 3.69
CA GLN A 186 -6.93 -13.92 3.00
C GLN A 186 -8.30 -14.56 3.30
N VAL A 187 -8.85 -14.30 4.47
CA VAL A 187 -10.14 -14.85 4.87
C VAL A 187 -11.26 -14.42 3.92
N MET A 188 -11.21 -13.17 3.44
CA MET A 188 -12.17 -12.63 2.48
C MET A 188 -12.11 -13.35 1.12
N PHE A 189 -10.96 -13.96 0.79
CA PHE A 189 -10.74 -14.66 -0.48
C PHE A 189 -10.90 -16.18 -0.39
N LYS A 190 -11.17 -16.74 0.79
CA LYS A 190 -11.38 -18.18 0.96
C LYS A 190 -12.73 -18.68 0.37
N GLN A 191 -13.76 -17.85 0.46
CA GLN A 191 -15.09 -18.20 -0.05
C GLN A 191 -15.23 -17.77 -1.51
N ARG A 192 -15.65 -18.69 -2.38
CA ARG A 192 -15.81 -18.45 -3.82
C ARG A 192 -16.77 -17.30 -4.14
N THR A 193 -17.88 -17.20 -3.42
CA THR A 193 -18.89 -16.16 -3.62
C THR A 193 -18.35 -14.77 -3.28
N THR A 194 -17.61 -14.64 -2.19
CA THR A 194 -16.97 -13.39 -1.78
C THR A 194 -15.88 -12.99 -2.78
N ARG A 195 -15.05 -13.94 -3.23
CA ARG A 195 -14.01 -13.67 -4.25
C ARG A 195 -14.59 -13.12 -5.53
N GLN A 196 -15.67 -13.72 -6.05
CA GLN A 196 -16.34 -13.26 -7.27
C GLN A 196 -16.90 -11.86 -7.08
N ALA A 197 -17.60 -11.60 -5.97
CA ALA A 197 -18.17 -10.29 -5.67
C ALA A 197 -17.08 -9.20 -5.58
N LEU A 198 -15.96 -9.49 -4.92
CA LEU A 198 -14.82 -8.57 -4.82
C LEU A 198 -14.24 -8.24 -6.20
N LEU A 199 -14.04 -9.25 -7.06
CA LEU A 199 -13.52 -9.02 -8.41
C LEU A 199 -14.45 -8.12 -9.24
N GLU A 200 -15.77 -8.33 -9.17
CA GLU A 200 -16.73 -7.48 -9.88
C GLU A 200 -16.74 -6.04 -9.37
N GLN A 201 -16.57 -5.84 -8.05
CA GLN A 201 -16.45 -4.51 -7.48
C GLN A 201 -15.15 -3.82 -7.91
N HIS A 202 -14.02 -4.52 -7.93
CA HIS A 202 -12.75 -3.99 -8.45
C HIS A 202 -12.87 -3.65 -9.95
N ARG A 203 -13.62 -4.45 -10.73
CA ARG A 203 -13.94 -4.15 -12.12
C ARG A 203 -14.71 -2.84 -12.26
N ALA A 204 -15.70 -2.61 -11.39
CA ALA A 204 -16.47 -1.36 -11.40
C ALA A 204 -15.59 -0.15 -11.08
N ILE A 205 -14.71 -0.27 -10.08
CA ILE A 205 -13.72 0.77 -9.74
C ILE A 205 -12.81 1.07 -10.92
N ASN A 206 -12.18 0.03 -11.49
CA ASN A 206 -11.28 0.18 -12.62
C ASN A 206 -12.01 0.82 -13.84
N THR A 207 -13.22 0.37 -14.15
CA THR A 207 -14.01 0.92 -15.27
C THR A 207 -14.29 2.41 -15.07
N ALA A 208 -14.63 2.85 -13.85
CA ALA A 208 -14.86 4.25 -13.56
C ALA A 208 -13.58 5.09 -13.70
N LEU A 209 -12.43 4.57 -13.24
CA LEU A 209 -11.12 5.22 -13.39
C LEU A 209 -10.72 5.37 -14.86
N GLN A 210 -10.83 4.30 -15.67
CA GLN A 210 -10.48 4.34 -17.10
C GLN A 210 -11.38 5.30 -17.89
N ARG A 211 -12.62 5.50 -17.45
CA ARG A 211 -13.55 6.50 -18.01
C ARG A 211 -13.33 7.91 -17.43
N ARG A 212 -12.39 8.08 -16.52
CA ARG A 212 -12.13 9.33 -15.80
C ARG A 212 -13.38 9.92 -15.12
N ASP A 213 -14.32 9.04 -14.71
CA ASP A 213 -15.52 9.43 -13.98
C ASP A 213 -15.22 9.48 -12.48
N ALA A 214 -14.81 10.66 -12.02
CA ALA A 214 -14.32 10.88 -10.67
C ALA A 214 -15.37 10.54 -9.59
N HIS A 215 -16.64 10.89 -9.83
CA HIS A 215 -17.72 10.60 -8.88
C HIS A 215 -17.98 9.10 -8.80
N LYS A 216 -18.11 8.44 -9.95
CA LYS A 216 -18.32 6.99 -9.96
C LYS A 216 -17.13 6.22 -9.42
N ALA A 217 -15.89 6.68 -9.65
CA ALA A 217 -14.71 6.04 -9.08
C ALA A 217 -14.74 6.08 -7.54
N ARG A 218 -15.08 7.23 -6.96
CA ARG A 218 -15.27 7.39 -5.52
C ARG A 218 -16.37 6.50 -4.97
N ASP A 219 -17.56 6.54 -5.60
CA ASP A 219 -18.72 5.79 -5.14
C ASP A 219 -18.50 4.27 -5.28
N ALA A 220 -17.82 3.81 -6.32
CA ALA A 220 -17.47 2.41 -6.49
C ALA A 220 -16.52 1.91 -5.39
N VAL A 221 -15.52 2.71 -5.00
CA VAL A 221 -14.63 2.38 -3.86
C VAL A 221 -15.43 2.33 -2.56
N ARG A 222 -16.31 3.30 -2.31
CA ARG A 222 -17.15 3.31 -1.10
C ARG A 222 -18.05 2.08 -1.03
N THR A 223 -18.72 1.74 -2.12
CA THR A 223 -19.55 0.53 -2.22
C THR A 223 -18.74 -0.74 -1.96
N HIS A 224 -17.52 -0.81 -2.49
CA HIS A 224 -16.60 -1.90 -2.25
C HIS A 224 -16.23 -2.01 -0.76
N MET A 225 -15.85 -0.91 -0.13
CA MET A 225 -15.46 -0.91 1.30
C MET A 225 -16.64 -1.21 2.22
N ASP A 226 -17.84 -0.75 1.90
CA ASP A 226 -19.07 -1.09 2.64
C ASP A 226 -19.41 -2.58 2.52
N TYR A 227 -19.11 -3.19 1.38
CA TYR A 227 -19.24 -4.64 1.21
C TYR A 227 -18.23 -5.41 2.06
N VAL A 228 -16.95 -4.98 2.04
CA VAL A 228 -15.89 -5.59 2.85
C VAL A 228 -16.24 -5.53 4.33
N GLU A 229 -16.73 -4.39 4.81
CA GLU A 229 -17.15 -4.22 6.20
C GLU A 229 -18.28 -5.18 6.58
N ARG A 230 -19.33 -5.24 5.77
CA ARG A 230 -20.46 -6.17 6.00
C ARG A 230 -20.01 -7.63 6.02
N ALA A 231 -19.24 -8.04 5.01
CA ALA A 231 -18.76 -9.41 4.91
C ALA A 231 -17.87 -9.82 6.12
N LEU A 232 -17.11 -8.87 6.67
CA LEU A 232 -16.33 -9.12 7.88
C LEU A 232 -17.21 -9.25 9.13
N ARG A 233 -18.26 -8.42 9.26
CA ARG A 233 -19.24 -8.54 10.37
C ARG A 233 -19.97 -9.87 10.33
N ASP A 234 -20.46 -10.25 9.16
CA ASP A 234 -21.17 -11.52 8.97
C ASP A 234 -20.28 -12.72 9.34
N GLN A 235 -19.00 -12.65 8.98
CA GLN A 235 -18.03 -13.69 9.33
C GLN A 235 -17.75 -13.75 10.83
N GLN A 236 -17.57 -12.62 11.51
CA GLN A 236 -17.37 -12.60 12.97
C GLN A 236 -18.59 -13.14 13.70
N GLU A 237 -19.79 -12.81 13.24
CA GLU A 237 -21.02 -13.35 13.79
C GLU A 237 -21.12 -14.87 13.59
N ALA A 238 -20.84 -15.37 12.39
CA ALA A 238 -20.83 -16.80 12.09
C ALA A 238 -19.80 -17.56 12.96
N GLN A 239 -18.60 -17.01 13.14
CA GLN A 239 -17.58 -17.60 14.00
C GLN A 239 -18.02 -17.66 15.46
N ARG A 240 -18.62 -16.58 15.98
CA ARG A 240 -19.16 -16.55 17.35
C ARG A 240 -20.26 -17.59 17.55
N ASN A 241 -21.15 -17.72 16.57
CA ASN A 241 -22.24 -18.70 16.61
C ASN A 241 -21.69 -20.14 16.61
N GLU A 242 -20.65 -20.42 15.82
CA GLU A 242 -19.97 -21.71 15.80
C GLU A 242 -19.31 -22.03 17.15
N GLU A 243 -18.60 -21.07 17.75
CA GLU A 243 -18.00 -21.25 19.08
C GLU A 243 -19.04 -21.58 20.14
N ILE A 244 -20.21 -20.92 20.13
CA ILE A 244 -21.32 -21.20 21.02
C ILE A 244 -21.91 -22.60 20.75
N ALA A 245 -22.03 -23.00 19.49
CA ALA A 245 -22.53 -24.31 19.10
C ALA A 245 -21.58 -25.42 19.57
N LEU A 246 -20.27 -25.24 19.44
CA LEU A 246 -19.26 -26.17 19.95
C LEU A 246 -19.30 -26.32 21.47
N GLN A 247 -19.47 -25.20 22.21
CA GLN A 247 -19.63 -25.25 23.67
C GLN A 247 -20.88 -26.05 24.09
N ARG A 248 -22.00 -25.89 23.37
CA ARG A 248 -23.22 -26.67 23.62
C ARG A 248 -23.00 -28.16 23.34
N LEU A 249 -22.33 -28.47 22.23
CA LEU A 249 -22.01 -29.86 21.88
C LEU A 249 -21.13 -30.53 22.94
N ASP A 250 -20.10 -29.83 23.42
CA ASP A 250 -19.21 -30.31 24.46
C ASP A 250 -19.97 -30.59 25.78
N HIS A 251 -20.88 -29.69 26.16
CA HIS A 251 -21.74 -29.85 27.32
C HIS A 251 -22.64 -31.10 27.21
N GLU A 252 -23.27 -31.32 26.05
CA GLU A 252 -24.15 -32.49 25.82
C GLU A 252 -23.38 -33.82 25.72
N THR A 253 -22.09 -33.77 25.32
CA THR A 253 -21.28 -34.99 25.18
C THR A 253 -20.50 -35.36 26.44
N THR A 254 -20.35 -34.45 27.39
CA THR A 254 -19.55 -34.63 28.62
C THR A 254 -20.45 -34.81 29.87
N GLY A 255 -21.75 -34.57 29.78
CA GLY A 255 -22.75 -34.76 30.83
C GLY A 255 -23.49 -36.08 30.64
#